data_3f6ca82785780a1ef467e4a6d7317071
#
_entry.id   3f6ca82785780a1ef467e4a6d7317071
#
_cell.length_a   1.000
_cell.length_b   1.000
_cell.length_c   1.000
_cell.angle_alpha   90.00
_cell.angle_beta   90.00
_cell.angle_gamma   90.00
#
_symmetry.space_group_name_H-M   'P 1'
#
loop_
_entity.id
_entity.type
_entity.pdbx_description
1 polymer ?
#
loop_
_entity_poly.entity_id
_entity_poly.type
_entity_poly.pdbx_seq_one_letter_code
_entity_poly.pdbx_strand_id
1 'polypeptide(L)'
;AGGHRVRVVGNLDDAQPADVVVVVNPNNPDGQTYSPGVLISWAEKLAAKGGLLVVDQAFTDPTPELSLASKADISGLILLHSFGKFFGLAGLRLGFASGNQETISLLKRKLGPWAVSGPALEIGARAYGDEDWATETRSRLARDRARLDQILSENDFEIIGGTDLFRLGAHEKAGQIYHLLGEAGILVRPFPDYPKWLRFGLPGNDVAFSRLAAALGGLSGE
;
A
#
# COMPACT_ATOMS: atom_id res chain seq x y z
N ALA A 1 -15.61 -17.70 -5.20
CA ALA A 1 -14.56 -17.93 -4.21
C ALA A 1 -13.99 -19.33 -4.44
N GLY A 2 -12.65 -19.48 -4.38
CA GLY A 2 -11.96 -20.73 -4.73
C GLY A 2 -12.05 -21.87 -3.70
N GLY A 3 -13.06 -21.86 -2.80
CA GLY A 3 -13.26 -22.92 -1.79
C GLY A 3 -12.29 -22.87 -0.60
N HIS A 4 -11.53 -21.79 -0.47
CA HIS A 4 -10.57 -21.62 0.62
C HIS A 4 -11.24 -21.15 1.92
N ARG A 5 -10.76 -21.66 3.07
CA ARG A 5 -11.08 -21.07 4.37
C ARG A 5 -10.16 -19.88 4.60
N VAL A 6 -10.72 -18.69 4.71
CA VAL A 6 -9.96 -17.45 4.98
C VAL A 6 -10.07 -17.08 6.45
N ARG A 7 -8.94 -16.75 7.07
CA ARG A 7 -8.85 -16.18 8.42
C ARG A 7 -8.05 -14.87 8.33
N VAL A 8 -8.63 -13.80 8.84
CA VAL A 8 -7.94 -12.52 9.00
C VAL A 8 -7.31 -12.49 10.39
N VAL A 9 -6.06 -12.06 10.47
CA VAL A 9 -5.29 -11.93 11.71
C VAL A 9 -4.66 -10.55 11.80
N GLY A 10 -4.48 -10.04 13.00
CA GLY A 10 -3.86 -8.73 13.23
C GLY A 10 -2.33 -8.75 13.17
N ASN A 11 -1.72 -9.93 13.33
CA ASN A 11 -0.27 -10.10 13.38
C ASN A 11 0.14 -11.33 12.55
N LEU A 12 1.32 -11.26 11.95
CA LEU A 12 1.86 -12.36 11.16
C LEU A 12 2.09 -13.63 12.02
N ASP A 13 2.48 -13.49 13.26
CA ASP A 13 2.70 -14.61 14.18
C ASP A 13 1.43 -15.41 14.48
N ASP A 14 0.27 -14.78 14.38
CA ASP A 14 -1.04 -15.42 14.54
C ASP A 14 -1.50 -16.19 13.29
N ALA A 15 -0.75 -16.12 12.19
CA ALA A 15 -1.12 -16.72 10.92
C ALA A 15 -0.98 -18.26 10.89
N GLN A 16 -0.48 -18.90 11.93
CA GLN A 16 -0.34 -20.36 11.97
C GLN A 16 -1.56 -21.08 12.59
N PRO A 17 -1.87 -22.30 12.14
CA PRO A 17 -1.36 -22.96 10.93
C PRO A 17 -2.08 -22.44 9.68
N ALA A 18 -1.36 -22.29 8.57
CA ALA A 18 -1.92 -21.92 7.28
C ALA A 18 -1.11 -22.52 6.13
N ASP A 19 -1.80 -22.82 4.99
CA ASP A 19 -1.16 -23.28 3.76
C ASP A 19 -0.67 -22.09 2.92
N VAL A 20 -1.42 -21.00 2.94
CA VAL A 20 -1.07 -19.75 2.25
C VAL A 20 -1.24 -18.59 3.22
N VAL A 21 -0.22 -17.77 3.34
CA VAL A 21 -0.25 -16.50 4.08
C VAL A 21 -0.15 -15.36 3.09
N VAL A 22 -1.02 -14.37 3.21
CA VAL A 22 -1.00 -13.14 2.41
C VAL A 22 -0.69 -11.97 3.35
N VAL A 23 0.36 -11.23 3.04
CA VAL A 23 0.81 -10.05 3.80
C VAL A 23 0.88 -8.86 2.86
N VAL A 24 0.32 -7.73 3.26
CA VAL A 24 0.52 -6.44 2.59
C VAL A 24 1.66 -5.72 3.30
N ASN A 25 2.72 -5.37 2.59
CA ASN A 25 3.93 -4.80 3.19
C ASN A 25 4.53 -3.67 2.32
N PRO A 26 4.42 -2.41 2.74
CA PRO A 26 3.70 -1.86 3.91
C PRO A 26 2.19 -2.10 3.87
N ASN A 27 1.57 -2.27 5.07
CA ASN A 27 0.16 -2.55 5.19
C ASN A 27 -0.72 -1.32 4.90
N ASN A 28 -1.93 -1.57 4.46
CA ASN A 28 -2.99 -0.59 4.27
C ASN A 28 -4.19 -1.01 5.14
N PRO A 29 -4.58 -0.19 6.16
CA PRO A 29 -4.42 1.28 6.19
C PRO A 29 -3.34 1.84 7.12
N ASP A 30 -2.71 1.05 7.97
CA ASP A 30 -1.91 1.50 9.12
C ASP A 30 -0.41 1.70 8.79
N GLY A 31 0.05 1.21 7.62
CA GLY A 31 1.45 1.30 7.24
C GLY A 31 2.37 0.34 8.00
N GLN A 32 1.83 -0.64 8.74
CA GLN A 32 2.65 -1.64 9.42
C GLN A 32 3.59 -2.33 8.44
N THR A 33 4.84 -2.55 8.87
CA THR A 33 5.87 -3.19 8.06
C THR A 33 6.51 -4.36 8.77
N TYR A 34 6.89 -5.34 7.98
CA TYR A 34 7.78 -6.42 8.39
C TYR A 34 9.11 -6.28 7.64
N SER A 35 10.22 -6.54 8.33
CA SER A 35 11.52 -6.51 7.68
C SER A 35 11.66 -7.65 6.65
N PRO A 36 12.48 -7.46 5.60
CA PRO A 36 12.75 -8.51 4.63
C PRO A 36 13.17 -9.85 5.26
N GLY A 37 14.01 -9.83 6.29
CA GLY A 37 14.46 -11.04 6.98
C GLY A 37 13.32 -11.82 7.64
N VAL A 38 12.36 -11.14 8.24
CA VAL A 38 11.16 -11.78 8.83
C VAL A 38 10.34 -12.45 7.73
N LEU A 39 10.06 -11.75 6.62
CA LEU A 39 9.25 -12.29 5.53
C LEU A 39 9.95 -13.47 4.82
N ILE A 40 11.27 -13.42 4.64
CA ILE A 40 12.04 -14.54 4.09
C ILE A 40 11.93 -15.77 5.00
N SER A 41 12.15 -15.60 6.31
CA SER A 41 12.02 -16.70 7.28
C SER A 41 10.62 -17.32 7.26
N TRP A 42 9.57 -16.52 7.07
CA TRP A 42 8.20 -17.01 6.92
C TRP A 42 7.98 -17.78 5.61
N ALA A 43 8.53 -17.28 4.49
CA ALA A 43 8.45 -17.98 3.21
C ALA A 43 9.11 -19.37 3.29
N GLU A 44 10.31 -19.46 3.87
CA GLU A 44 11.03 -20.72 4.07
C GLU A 44 10.27 -21.72 4.95
N LYS A 45 9.71 -21.23 6.08
CA LYS A 45 8.88 -22.07 6.99
C LYS A 45 7.62 -22.60 6.30
N LEU A 46 6.97 -21.81 5.46
CA LEU A 46 5.80 -22.24 4.71
C LEU A 46 6.20 -23.23 3.59
N ALA A 47 7.26 -22.92 2.84
CA ALA A 47 7.77 -23.77 1.77
C ALA A 47 8.12 -25.19 2.27
N ALA A 48 8.72 -25.31 3.46
CA ALA A 48 9.05 -26.59 4.09
C ALA A 48 7.81 -27.49 4.31
N LYS A 49 6.60 -26.92 4.29
CA LYS A 49 5.31 -27.62 4.44
C LYS A 49 4.48 -27.61 3.14
N GLY A 50 5.09 -27.21 2.00
CA GLY A 50 4.39 -27.07 0.73
C GLY A 50 3.47 -25.82 0.64
N GLY A 51 3.61 -24.88 1.57
CA GLY A 51 2.81 -23.64 1.62
C GLY A 51 3.47 -22.47 0.89
N LEU A 52 2.79 -21.32 0.90
CA LEU A 52 3.19 -20.09 0.19
C LEU A 52 3.04 -18.86 1.07
N LEU A 53 4.00 -17.94 0.97
CA LEU A 53 3.88 -16.56 1.41
C LEU A 53 3.66 -15.67 0.18
N VAL A 54 2.55 -14.95 0.14
CA VAL A 54 2.28 -13.91 -0.85
C VAL A 54 2.47 -12.56 -0.19
N VAL A 55 3.42 -11.76 -0.69
CA VAL A 55 3.68 -10.40 -0.19
C VAL A 55 3.19 -9.39 -1.22
N ASP A 56 2.16 -8.64 -0.87
CA ASP A 56 1.69 -7.51 -1.67
C ASP A 56 2.56 -6.29 -1.36
N GLN A 57 3.41 -5.92 -2.32
CA GLN A 57 4.34 -4.80 -2.26
C GLN A 57 3.80 -3.56 -3.01
N ALA A 58 2.48 -3.39 -3.12
CA ALA A 58 1.89 -2.26 -3.83
C ALA A 58 2.29 -0.88 -3.26
N PHE A 59 2.73 -0.81 -2.02
CA PHE A 59 3.14 0.41 -1.33
C PHE A 59 4.63 0.46 -1.00
N THR A 60 5.45 -0.44 -1.55
CA THR A 60 6.88 -0.56 -1.21
C THR A 60 7.78 0.43 -1.96
N ASP A 61 7.37 0.90 -3.15
CA ASP A 61 8.22 1.75 -4.00
C ASP A 61 8.74 3.05 -3.33
N PRO A 62 8.00 3.71 -2.40
CA PRO A 62 8.55 4.82 -1.62
C PRO A 62 9.67 4.43 -0.66
N THR A 63 9.71 3.18 -0.21
CA THR A 63 10.65 2.63 0.80
C THR A 63 11.33 1.37 0.24
N PRO A 64 12.22 1.52 -0.76
CA PRO A 64 12.79 0.39 -1.51
C PRO A 64 13.60 -0.58 -0.65
N GLU A 65 14.06 -0.18 0.52
CA GLU A 65 14.74 -1.03 1.50
C GLU A 65 13.84 -2.15 2.07
N LEU A 66 12.52 -2.02 1.95
CA LEU A 66 11.55 -3.07 2.31
C LEU A 66 11.29 -4.06 1.17
N SER A 67 11.84 -3.80 -0.01
CA SER A 67 11.61 -4.64 -1.19
C SER A 67 12.28 -6.01 -1.07
N LEU A 68 11.54 -7.03 -1.45
CA LEU A 68 12.01 -8.41 -1.58
C LEU A 68 12.36 -8.78 -3.03
N ALA A 69 12.35 -7.83 -3.97
CA ALA A 69 12.51 -8.11 -5.39
C ALA A 69 13.81 -8.88 -5.71
N SER A 70 14.93 -8.58 -5.03
CA SER A 70 16.22 -9.28 -5.19
C SER A 70 16.23 -10.72 -4.60
N LYS A 71 15.15 -11.13 -3.92
CA LYS A 71 14.97 -12.43 -3.26
C LYS A 71 13.73 -13.18 -3.78
N ALA A 72 13.19 -12.76 -4.91
CA ALA A 72 11.95 -13.31 -5.46
C ALA A 72 12.05 -14.79 -5.85
N ASP A 73 13.26 -15.34 -6.08
CA ASP A 73 13.53 -16.73 -6.42
C ASP A 73 13.42 -17.71 -5.24
N ILE A 74 13.28 -17.20 -4.02
CA ILE A 74 13.11 -18.03 -2.82
C ILE A 74 11.86 -18.91 -2.96
N SER A 75 12.01 -20.19 -2.66
CA SER A 75 10.89 -21.14 -2.67
C SER A 75 9.81 -20.72 -1.68
N GLY A 76 8.55 -20.84 -2.09
CA GLY A 76 7.40 -20.46 -1.25
C GLY A 76 7.14 -18.95 -1.16
N LEU A 77 7.82 -18.12 -1.95
CA LEU A 77 7.60 -16.67 -1.99
C LEU A 77 6.95 -16.25 -3.31
N ILE A 78 5.93 -15.41 -3.21
CA ILE A 78 5.33 -14.67 -4.33
C ILE A 78 5.26 -13.21 -3.92
N LEU A 79 5.79 -12.32 -4.78
CA LEU A 79 5.70 -10.88 -4.62
C LEU A 79 4.71 -10.31 -5.63
N LEU A 80 3.85 -9.41 -5.19
CA LEU A 80 2.94 -8.67 -6.05
C LEU A 80 3.34 -7.19 -6.07
N HIS A 81 3.45 -6.59 -7.25
CA HIS A 81 3.79 -5.18 -7.46
C HIS A 81 2.70 -4.47 -8.24
N SER A 82 2.46 -3.21 -7.93
CA SER A 82 1.40 -2.40 -8.53
C SER A 82 1.94 -1.12 -9.16
N PHE A 83 1.53 -0.83 -10.39
CA PHE A 83 1.79 0.46 -11.06
C PHE A 83 0.79 1.56 -10.70
N GLY A 84 -0.26 1.22 -9.99
CA GLY A 84 -1.35 2.13 -9.68
C GLY A 84 -1.13 3.04 -8.48
N LYS A 85 0.00 2.91 -7.76
CA LYS A 85 0.25 3.63 -6.51
C LYS A 85 1.37 4.66 -6.71
N PHE A 86 2.61 4.29 -6.45
CA PHE A 86 3.78 5.18 -6.56
C PHE A 86 3.88 5.84 -7.93
N PHE A 87 3.76 5.08 -9.01
CA PHE A 87 3.84 5.59 -10.37
C PHE A 87 2.60 6.38 -10.81
N GLY A 88 1.48 6.35 -10.07
CA GLY A 88 0.26 7.06 -10.44
C GLY A 88 -0.45 6.53 -11.69
N LEU A 89 -0.04 5.38 -12.21
CA LEU A 89 -0.47 4.83 -13.50
C LEU A 89 -1.55 3.75 -13.34
N ALA A 90 -2.51 3.96 -12.42
CA ALA A 90 -3.59 3.00 -12.16
C ALA A 90 -4.43 2.65 -13.41
N GLY A 91 -4.56 3.59 -14.33
CA GLY A 91 -5.30 3.40 -15.60
C GLY A 91 -4.64 2.41 -16.55
N LEU A 92 -3.35 2.15 -16.46
CA LEU A 92 -2.65 1.14 -17.27
C LEU A 92 -3.08 -0.30 -16.99
N ARG A 93 -3.69 -0.56 -15.85
CA ARG A 93 -4.06 -1.91 -15.39
C ARG A 93 -2.86 -2.87 -15.43
N LEU A 94 -1.68 -2.37 -15.06
CA LEU A 94 -0.42 -3.10 -15.02
C LEU A 94 -0.04 -3.44 -13.58
N GLY A 95 0.39 -4.67 -13.37
CA GLY A 95 1.00 -5.17 -12.14
C GLY A 95 1.90 -6.35 -12.47
N PHE A 96 2.73 -6.74 -11.53
CA PHE A 96 3.69 -7.81 -11.70
C PHE A 96 3.58 -8.82 -10.56
N ALA A 97 3.81 -10.08 -10.89
CA ALA A 97 4.08 -11.12 -9.92
C ALA A 97 5.53 -11.60 -10.12
N SER A 98 6.31 -11.60 -9.06
CA SER A 98 7.66 -12.16 -9.02
C SER A 98 7.70 -13.37 -8.09
N GLY A 99 8.47 -14.38 -8.45
CA GLY A 99 8.58 -15.64 -7.71
C GLY A 99 9.53 -16.60 -8.42
N ASN A 100 9.70 -17.79 -7.86
CA ASN A 100 10.50 -18.82 -8.53
C ASN A 100 9.89 -19.23 -9.87
N GLN A 101 10.72 -19.83 -10.75
CA GLN A 101 10.35 -20.16 -12.12
C GLN A 101 9.12 -21.08 -12.21
N GLU A 102 8.98 -22.04 -11.32
CA GLU A 102 7.87 -23.00 -11.31
C GLU A 102 6.54 -22.29 -11.04
N THR A 103 6.49 -21.47 -9.98
CA THR A 103 5.30 -20.69 -9.58
C THR A 103 4.91 -19.70 -10.67
N ILE A 104 5.88 -18.95 -11.22
CA ILE A 104 5.60 -17.98 -12.29
C ILE A 104 5.12 -18.67 -13.58
N SER A 105 5.66 -19.85 -13.91
CA SER A 105 5.19 -20.62 -15.05
C SER A 105 3.74 -21.09 -14.86
N LEU A 106 3.36 -21.48 -13.64
CA LEU A 106 1.97 -21.82 -13.33
C LEU A 106 1.04 -20.60 -13.48
N LEU A 107 1.41 -19.46 -12.95
CA LEU A 107 0.65 -18.21 -13.08
C LEU A 107 0.47 -17.82 -14.55
N LYS A 108 1.54 -17.86 -15.35
CA LYS A 108 1.47 -17.59 -16.80
C LYS A 108 0.47 -18.49 -17.53
N ARG A 109 0.48 -19.80 -17.24
CA ARG A 109 -0.49 -20.74 -17.83
C ARG A 109 -1.94 -20.41 -17.44
N LYS A 110 -2.16 -19.94 -16.21
CA LYS A 110 -3.50 -19.60 -15.71
C LYS A 110 -4.02 -18.27 -16.28
N LEU A 111 -3.14 -17.30 -16.47
CA LEU A 111 -3.47 -15.99 -17.05
C LEU A 111 -3.73 -16.07 -18.57
N GLY A 112 -3.10 -17.03 -19.24
CA GLY A 112 -3.20 -17.17 -20.69
C GLY A 112 -2.40 -16.11 -21.45
N PRO A 113 -2.50 -16.13 -22.81
CA PRO A 113 -1.84 -15.14 -23.66
C PRO A 113 -2.51 -13.77 -23.53
N TRP A 114 -1.71 -12.71 -23.79
CA TRP A 114 -2.16 -11.30 -23.82
C TRP A 114 -2.79 -10.79 -22.52
N ALA A 115 -2.29 -11.25 -21.38
CA ALA A 115 -2.74 -10.80 -20.06
C ALA A 115 -2.59 -9.29 -19.86
N VAL A 116 -1.67 -8.64 -20.57
CA VAL A 116 -1.37 -7.21 -20.52
C VAL A 116 -1.27 -6.63 -21.94
N SER A 117 -1.79 -5.41 -22.13
CA SER A 117 -1.70 -4.72 -23.43
C SER A 117 -0.26 -4.28 -23.74
N GLY A 118 0.12 -4.28 -25.03
CA GLY A 118 1.43 -3.81 -25.49
C GLY A 118 1.77 -2.39 -25.03
N PRO A 119 0.87 -1.41 -25.19
CA PRO A 119 1.10 -0.05 -24.67
C PRO A 119 1.38 0.00 -23.16
N ALA A 120 0.70 -0.81 -22.34
CA ALA A 120 0.96 -0.85 -20.90
C ALA A 120 2.37 -1.39 -20.57
N LEU A 121 2.84 -2.39 -21.32
CA LEU A 121 4.21 -2.92 -21.16
C LEU A 121 5.27 -1.88 -21.52
N GLU A 122 5.10 -1.17 -22.64
CA GLU A 122 6.04 -0.13 -23.07
C GLU A 122 6.11 1.03 -22.07
N ILE A 123 4.95 1.53 -21.64
CA ILE A 123 4.90 2.62 -20.65
C ILE A 123 5.48 2.14 -19.31
N GLY A 124 5.17 0.91 -18.90
CA GLY A 124 5.71 0.33 -17.68
C GLY A 124 7.22 0.20 -17.70
N ALA A 125 7.80 -0.27 -18.81
CA ALA A 125 9.25 -0.38 -18.96
C ALA A 125 9.94 0.98 -18.84
N ARG A 126 9.40 2.03 -19.49
CA ARG A 126 9.92 3.40 -19.38
C ARG A 126 9.82 3.93 -17.95
N ALA A 127 8.68 3.75 -17.29
CA ALA A 127 8.48 4.24 -15.93
C ALA A 127 9.41 3.56 -14.91
N TYR A 128 9.69 2.26 -15.06
CA TYR A 128 10.67 1.57 -14.22
C TYR A 128 12.12 1.97 -14.51
N GLY A 129 12.43 2.39 -15.73
CA GLY A 129 13.76 2.85 -16.12
C GLY A 129 14.06 4.30 -15.72
N ASP A 130 13.08 5.06 -15.24
CA ASP A 130 13.23 6.46 -14.84
C ASP A 130 13.63 6.59 -13.36
N GLU A 131 14.88 6.28 -13.06
CA GLU A 131 15.44 6.31 -11.71
C GLU A 131 15.49 7.72 -11.12
N ASP A 132 15.74 8.73 -11.95
CA ASP A 132 15.79 10.14 -11.53
C ASP A 132 14.41 10.59 -11.06
N TRP A 133 13.37 10.33 -11.85
CA TRP A 133 11.99 10.61 -11.46
C TRP A 133 11.59 9.88 -10.18
N ALA A 134 11.98 8.62 -10.04
CA ALA A 134 11.67 7.82 -8.86
C ALA A 134 12.32 8.41 -7.61
N THR A 135 13.57 8.85 -7.69
CA THR A 135 14.32 9.46 -6.59
C THR A 135 13.73 10.81 -6.18
N GLU A 136 13.44 11.69 -7.16
CA GLU A 136 12.79 12.97 -6.92
C GLU A 136 11.40 12.78 -6.31
N THR A 137 10.63 11.81 -6.82
CA THR A 137 9.28 11.51 -6.33
C THR A 137 9.31 11.01 -4.89
N ARG A 138 10.23 10.11 -4.51
CA ARG A 138 10.39 9.68 -3.10
C ARG A 138 10.65 10.86 -2.18
N SER A 139 11.59 11.73 -2.58
CA SER A 139 11.95 12.93 -1.81
C SER A 139 10.75 13.89 -1.66
N ARG A 140 9.98 14.09 -2.71
CA ARG A 140 8.76 14.90 -2.69
C ARG A 140 7.69 14.28 -1.79
N LEU A 141 7.40 13.00 -1.94
CA LEU A 141 6.40 12.29 -1.14
C LEU A 141 6.73 12.33 0.36
N ALA A 142 8.00 12.18 0.73
CA ALA A 142 8.42 12.28 2.13
C ALA A 142 8.15 13.68 2.72
N ARG A 143 8.43 14.76 1.95
CA ARG A 143 8.11 16.15 2.37
C ARG A 143 6.59 16.37 2.47
N ASP A 144 5.84 15.91 1.46
CA ASP A 144 4.38 16.05 1.42
C ASP A 144 3.71 15.29 2.56
N ARG A 145 4.21 14.10 2.90
CA ARG A 145 3.78 13.34 4.08
C ARG A 145 4.01 14.11 5.38
N ALA A 146 5.20 14.66 5.57
CA ALA A 146 5.50 15.44 6.78
C ALA A 146 4.58 16.66 6.92
N ARG A 147 4.28 17.34 5.81
CA ARG A 147 3.32 18.44 5.78
C ARG A 147 1.90 17.99 6.12
N LEU A 148 1.47 16.84 5.58
CA LEU A 148 0.16 16.27 5.93
C LEU A 148 0.09 15.89 7.40
N ASP A 149 1.13 15.26 7.95
CA ASP A 149 1.20 14.90 9.37
C ASP A 149 1.07 16.16 10.26
N GLN A 150 1.74 17.26 9.89
CA GLN A 150 1.61 18.52 10.60
C GLN A 150 0.17 19.04 10.58
N ILE A 151 -0.46 19.11 9.41
CA ILE A 151 -1.86 19.58 9.28
C ILE A 151 -2.80 18.71 10.12
N LEU A 152 -2.64 17.41 10.09
CA LEU A 152 -3.48 16.49 10.86
C LEU A 152 -3.27 16.69 12.37
N SER A 153 -2.02 16.79 12.82
CA SER A 153 -1.69 17.00 14.24
C SER A 153 -2.18 18.36 14.76
N GLU A 154 -2.10 19.43 13.96
CA GLU A 154 -2.64 20.76 14.31
C GLU A 154 -4.17 20.77 14.42
N ASN A 155 -4.85 19.73 13.93
CA ASN A 155 -6.29 19.54 14.01
C ASN A 155 -6.67 18.31 14.86
N ASP A 156 -5.92 18.05 15.92
CA ASP A 156 -6.17 17.04 16.95
C ASP A 156 -6.24 15.58 16.46
N PHE A 157 -5.69 15.26 15.28
CA PHE A 157 -5.55 13.88 14.85
C PHE A 157 -4.35 13.21 15.52
N GLU A 158 -4.57 12.06 16.13
CA GLU A 158 -3.50 11.12 16.45
C GLU A 158 -3.08 10.39 15.18
N ILE A 159 -1.80 10.47 14.81
CA ILE A 159 -1.26 9.74 13.66
C ILE A 159 -1.03 8.28 14.04
N ILE A 160 -1.91 7.39 13.57
CA ILE A 160 -1.81 5.94 13.79
C ILE A 160 -0.69 5.33 12.95
N GLY A 161 -0.51 5.82 11.71
CA GLY A 161 0.51 5.32 10.80
C GLY A 161 0.27 5.69 9.35
N GLY A 162 0.77 4.87 8.43
CA GLY A 162 0.63 5.05 6.99
C GLY A 162 1.94 4.87 6.24
N THR A 163 1.97 5.34 5.01
CA THR A 163 3.14 5.35 4.12
C THR A 163 3.37 6.76 3.59
N ASP A 164 4.39 6.95 2.75
CA ASP A 164 4.56 8.22 2.03
C ASP A 164 3.50 8.46 0.92
N LEU A 165 2.49 7.60 0.81
CA LEU A 165 1.38 7.75 -0.13
C LEU A 165 0.05 8.06 0.57
N PHE A 166 -0.07 7.77 1.85
CA PHE A 166 -1.27 8.02 2.65
C PHE A 166 -0.94 8.04 4.15
N ARG A 167 -1.81 8.71 4.92
CA ARG A 167 -1.74 8.71 6.39
C ARG A 167 -3.06 8.22 6.98
N LEU A 168 -2.96 7.41 8.03
CA LEU A 168 -4.08 7.01 8.87
C LEU A 168 -4.04 7.85 10.15
N GLY A 169 -5.10 8.61 10.37
CA GLY A 169 -5.29 9.39 11.61
C GLY A 169 -6.52 8.93 12.36
N ALA A 170 -6.47 9.04 13.68
CA ALA A 170 -7.62 8.85 14.55
C ALA A 170 -8.07 10.21 15.14
N HIS A 171 -9.40 10.40 15.23
CA HIS A 171 -9.99 11.59 15.82
C HIS A 171 -11.35 11.25 16.44
N GLU A 172 -11.69 11.84 17.61
CA GLU A 172 -12.96 11.57 18.30
C GLU A 172 -14.19 11.92 17.44
N LYS A 173 -14.10 13.02 16.67
CA LYS A 173 -15.16 13.49 15.77
C LYS A 173 -14.98 13.02 14.31
N ALA A 174 -14.28 11.88 14.05
CA ALA A 174 -13.92 11.45 12.68
C ALA A 174 -15.12 11.36 11.73
N GLY A 175 -16.28 10.88 12.20
CA GLY A 175 -17.50 10.83 11.40
C GLY A 175 -18.00 12.22 10.95
N GLN A 176 -17.96 13.22 11.84
CA GLN A 176 -18.33 14.61 11.52
C GLN A 176 -17.33 15.22 10.53
N ILE A 177 -16.03 14.99 10.76
CA ILE A 177 -14.95 15.45 9.89
C ILE A 177 -15.09 14.84 8.49
N TYR A 178 -15.44 13.57 8.40
CA TYR A 178 -15.69 12.91 7.11
C TYR A 178 -16.78 13.63 6.31
N HIS A 179 -17.90 13.99 6.94
CA HIS A 179 -18.99 14.70 6.28
C HIS A 179 -18.59 16.12 5.88
N LEU A 180 -17.95 16.87 6.78
CA LEU A 180 -17.46 18.23 6.52
C LEU A 180 -16.45 18.27 5.36
N LEU A 181 -15.51 17.35 5.32
CA LEU A 181 -14.56 17.23 4.21
C LEU A 181 -15.29 16.86 2.90
N GLY A 182 -16.31 16.00 2.98
CA GLY A 182 -17.15 15.65 1.83
C GLY A 182 -17.89 16.83 1.26
N GLU A 183 -18.48 17.69 2.11
CA GLU A 183 -19.15 18.95 1.70
C GLU A 183 -18.15 19.92 1.06
N ALA A 184 -16.91 19.96 1.57
CA ALA A 184 -15.82 20.71 0.95
C ALA A 184 -15.28 20.06 -0.33
N GLY A 185 -15.83 18.91 -0.78
CA GLY A 185 -15.38 18.16 -1.95
C GLY A 185 -14.00 17.52 -1.75
N ILE A 186 -13.65 17.16 -0.51
CA ILE A 186 -12.40 16.46 -0.15
C ILE A 186 -12.76 15.03 0.26
N LEU A 187 -12.34 14.05 -0.56
CA LEU A 187 -12.62 12.64 -0.29
C LEU A 187 -11.51 12.02 0.56
N VAL A 188 -11.90 11.51 1.73
CA VAL A 188 -11.07 10.69 2.61
C VAL A 188 -11.72 9.32 2.82
N ARG A 189 -11.01 8.34 3.36
CA ARG A 189 -11.57 7.01 3.56
C ARG A 189 -11.90 6.77 5.05
N PRO A 190 -13.19 6.56 5.39
CA PRO A 190 -13.61 6.09 6.71
C PRO A 190 -13.49 4.56 6.81
N PHE A 191 -13.52 4.05 8.03
CA PHE A 191 -13.49 2.62 8.35
C PHE A 191 -14.65 2.29 9.31
N PRO A 192 -15.70 1.58 8.86
CA PRO A 192 -16.88 1.28 9.69
C PRO A 192 -16.53 0.55 10.99
N ASP A 193 -15.55 -0.37 10.95
CA ASP A 193 -15.11 -1.15 12.12
C ASP A 193 -14.22 -0.34 13.08
N TYR A 194 -13.74 0.83 12.64
CA TYR A 194 -12.88 1.75 13.39
C TYR A 194 -13.42 3.17 13.25
N PRO A 195 -14.50 3.54 13.94
CA PRO A 195 -15.26 4.77 13.69
C PRO A 195 -14.48 6.07 13.94
N LYS A 196 -13.33 5.99 14.63
CA LYS A 196 -12.43 7.12 14.84
C LYS A 196 -11.37 7.26 13.76
N TRP A 197 -11.27 6.34 12.80
CA TRP A 197 -10.20 6.32 11.80
C TRP A 197 -10.62 6.97 10.50
N LEU A 198 -9.72 7.81 9.98
CA LEU A 198 -9.78 8.35 8.61
C LEU A 198 -8.43 8.16 7.93
N ARG A 199 -8.43 7.67 6.69
CA ARG A 199 -7.23 7.61 5.89
C ARG A 199 -7.24 8.72 4.85
N PHE A 200 -6.18 9.51 4.85
CA PHE A 200 -5.92 10.63 3.95
C PHE A 200 -4.90 10.22 2.88
N GLY A 201 -5.20 10.46 1.60
CA GLY A 201 -4.19 10.49 0.56
C GLY A 201 -3.42 11.82 0.62
N LEU A 202 -2.21 11.86 0.03
CA LEU A 202 -1.48 13.12 -0.07
C LEU A 202 -2.21 14.10 -1.00
N PRO A 203 -2.36 15.38 -0.60
CA PRO A 203 -2.78 16.43 -1.52
C PRO A 203 -1.76 16.60 -2.66
N GLY A 204 -2.27 16.82 -3.89
CA GLY A 204 -1.43 16.79 -5.10
C GLY A 204 -0.61 18.07 -5.34
N ASN A 205 -0.93 19.18 -4.65
CA ASN A 205 -0.26 20.47 -4.79
C ASN A 205 -0.57 21.40 -3.60
N ASP A 206 0.08 22.59 -3.56
CA ASP A 206 -0.06 23.55 -2.47
C ASP A 206 -1.51 24.04 -2.27
N VAL A 207 -2.26 24.23 -3.35
CA VAL A 207 -3.67 24.65 -3.28
C VAL A 207 -4.50 23.57 -2.57
N ALA A 208 -4.26 22.30 -2.87
CA ALA A 208 -4.95 21.18 -2.24
C ALA A 208 -4.57 21.04 -0.75
N PHE A 209 -3.31 21.27 -0.38
CA PHE A 209 -2.88 21.32 1.01
C PHE A 209 -3.56 22.46 1.78
N SER A 210 -3.55 23.67 1.22
CA SER A 210 -4.20 24.84 1.84
C SER A 210 -5.70 24.63 2.01
N ARG A 211 -6.35 24.01 1.02
CA ARG A 211 -7.78 23.69 1.06
C ARG A 211 -8.11 22.68 2.15
N LEU A 212 -7.27 21.63 2.32
CA LEU A 212 -7.44 20.64 3.39
C LEU A 212 -7.28 21.32 4.77
N ALA A 213 -6.22 22.11 4.95
CA ALA A 213 -5.97 22.81 6.20
C ALA A 213 -7.12 23.77 6.57
N ALA A 214 -7.63 24.54 5.61
CA ALA A 214 -8.76 25.43 5.83
C ALA A 214 -10.05 24.69 6.21
N ALA A 215 -10.33 23.55 5.54
CA ALA A 215 -11.51 22.74 5.83
C ALA A 215 -11.45 22.10 7.23
N LEU A 216 -10.27 21.66 7.68
CA LEU A 216 -10.08 21.12 9.03
C LEU A 216 -10.10 22.21 10.09
N GLY A 217 -9.46 23.38 9.86
CA GLY A 217 -9.40 24.51 10.80
C GLY A 217 -10.77 25.11 11.13
N GLY A 218 -11.77 24.92 10.29
CA GLY A 218 -13.16 25.31 10.58
C GLY A 218 -13.81 24.53 11.73
N LEU A 219 -13.22 23.42 12.18
CA LEU A 219 -13.72 22.60 13.29
C LEU A 219 -13.37 23.17 14.68
N SER A 220 -12.34 23.99 14.78
CA SER A 220 -11.82 24.53 16.05
C SER A 220 -12.59 25.75 16.52
N GLY A 221 -13.63 26.19 15.82
CA GLY A 221 -14.43 27.41 16.08
C GLY A 221 -15.84 27.15 16.62
N GLU A 222 -16.23 25.90 16.92
CA GLU A 222 -17.54 25.60 17.53
C GLU A 222 -17.42 25.00 18.93
#